data_5ab9066d798e074ab33ed168e8e0ec2f
#
_entry.id   5ab9066d798e074ab33ed168e8e0ec2f
#
_cell.length_a   1.000
_cell.length_b   1.000
_cell.length_c   1.000
_cell.angle_alpha   90.00
_cell.angle_beta   90.00
_cell.angle_gamma   90.00
#
_symmetry.space_group_name_H-M   'P 1'
#
loop_
_entity.id
_entity.type
_entity.pdbx_description
1 polymer ?
#
loop_
_entity_poly.entity_id
_entity_poly.type
_entity_poly.pdbx_seq_one_letter_code
_entity_poly.pdbx_strand_id
1 'polypeptide(L)'
;MGDYMFKKSHLKYVKISIIIFIFLCLILVIYYNYKNNKSVKTNAVPASNKIIILDSGHGLPDNGATGFYMTSEQEINLKITLKIQKLLEQSGSVVLLTRSDENGIYDISADTIREKKISDIKNRVNIINTSKADILISIHLNKYAASSVYSGWQTFYKENNDESKKLATAIQSNLNKNVDNNNDRIPMKIKDVYLIEKSNIPSVIVECGFLSNKEECENLKKDDYQENLAWGIFLGIQDYFEKKES
;
A
#
# COMPACT_ATOMS: atom_id res chain seq x y z
N MET A 1 -68.25 -26.14 45.22
CA MET A 1 -68.07 -25.05 44.23
C MET A 1 -66.83 -24.16 44.55
N GLY A 2 -66.43 -24.04 45.81
CA GLY A 2 -65.26 -23.24 46.23
C GLY A 2 -63.90 -23.81 45.78
N ASP A 3 -63.68 -25.12 45.85
CA ASP A 3 -62.38 -25.76 45.51
C ASP A 3 -61.96 -25.65 44.03
N TYR A 4 -62.96 -25.60 43.15
CA TYR A 4 -62.67 -25.49 41.68
C TYR A 4 -62.20 -24.08 41.30
N MET A 5 -62.74 -23.04 41.94
CA MET A 5 -62.31 -21.66 41.70
C MET A 5 -60.95 -21.39 42.31
N PHE A 6 -60.62 -21.96 43.46
CA PHE A 6 -59.29 -21.82 44.08
C PHE A 6 -58.19 -22.47 43.23
N LYS A 7 -58.40 -23.66 42.70
CA LYS A 7 -57.52 -24.39 41.84
C LYS A 7 -57.25 -23.66 40.50
N LYS A 8 -58.26 -23.00 39.92
CA LYS A 8 -58.15 -22.25 38.66
C LYS A 8 -57.38 -20.95 38.82
N SER A 9 -57.52 -20.27 39.95
CA SER A 9 -56.77 -19.06 40.28
C SER A 9 -55.32 -19.39 40.55
N HIS A 10 -54.99 -20.44 41.28
CA HIS A 10 -53.61 -20.87 41.54
C HIS A 10 -52.86 -21.23 40.24
N LEU A 11 -53.53 -21.94 39.34
CA LEU A 11 -52.95 -22.28 38.02
C LEU A 11 -52.69 -21.04 37.18
N LYS A 12 -53.51 -20.00 37.30
CA LYS A 12 -53.25 -18.71 36.59
C LYS A 12 -51.98 -18.00 37.12
N TYR A 13 -51.83 -17.95 38.47
CA TYR A 13 -50.60 -17.33 39.04
C TYR A 13 -49.36 -18.12 38.76
N VAL A 14 -49.42 -19.45 38.76
CA VAL A 14 -48.28 -20.32 38.36
C VAL A 14 -47.88 -20.04 36.90
N LYS A 15 -48.86 -19.95 35.98
CA LYS A 15 -48.53 -19.60 34.57
C LYS A 15 -47.89 -18.22 34.43
N ILE A 16 -48.40 -17.22 35.15
CA ILE A 16 -47.83 -15.87 35.14
C ILE A 16 -46.41 -15.89 35.69
N SER A 17 -46.14 -16.60 36.78
CA SER A 17 -44.81 -16.72 37.37
C SER A 17 -43.80 -17.38 36.39
N ILE A 18 -44.24 -18.41 35.66
CA ILE A 18 -43.41 -19.07 34.65
C ILE A 18 -43.07 -18.07 33.49
N ILE A 19 -44.05 -17.29 33.03
CA ILE A 19 -43.84 -16.30 31.98
C ILE A 19 -42.86 -15.23 32.44
N ILE A 20 -43.00 -14.72 33.67
CA ILE A 20 -42.08 -13.73 34.25
C ILE A 20 -40.67 -14.32 34.37
N PHE A 21 -40.54 -15.57 34.82
CA PHE A 21 -39.23 -16.24 34.92
C PHE A 21 -38.55 -16.40 33.56
N ILE A 22 -39.28 -16.83 32.52
CA ILE A 22 -38.76 -16.94 31.16
C ILE A 22 -38.30 -15.56 30.64
N PHE A 23 -39.09 -14.51 30.91
CA PHE A 23 -38.75 -13.14 30.49
C PHE A 23 -37.47 -12.63 31.19
N LEU A 24 -37.30 -12.91 32.48
CA LEU A 24 -36.10 -12.60 33.24
C LEU A 24 -34.88 -13.35 32.71
N CYS A 25 -35.04 -14.64 32.39
CA CYS A 25 -33.96 -15.43 31.76
C CYS A 25 -33.56 -14.87 30.40
N LEU A 26 -34.50 -14.44 29.56
CA LEU A 26 -34.24 -13.79 28.28
C LEU A 26 -33.46 -12.46 28.44
N ILE A 27 -33.85 -11.64 29.41
CA ILE A 27 -33.15 -10.40 29.73
C ILE A 27 -31.72 -10.70 30.21
N LEU A 28 -31.51 -11.71 31.04
CA LEU A 28 -30.17 -12.12 31.46
C LEU A 28 -29.32 -12.61 30.33
N VAL A 29 -29.87 -13.37 29.39
CA VAL A 29 -29.16 -13.84 28.18
C VAL A 29 -28.78 -12.66 27.28
N ILE A 30 -29.70 -11.72 27.06
CA ILE A 30 -29.44 -10.50 26.29
C ILE A 30 -28.36 -9.66 26.96
N TYR A 31 -28.44 -9.45 28.27
CA TYR A 31 -27.45 -8.72 29.06
C TYR A 31 -26.09 -9.41 29.04
N TYR A 32 -26.03 -10.72 29.16
CA TYR A 32 -24.80 -11.51 29.08
C TYR A 32 -24.16 -11.40 27.70
N ASN A 33 -24.95 -11.53 26.63
CA ASN A 33 -24.47 -11.35 25.26
C ASN A 33 -24.03 -9.91 24.99
N TYR A 34 -24.74 -8.90 25.48
CA TYR A 34 -24.35 -7.49 25.38
C TYR A 34 -23.03 -7.20 26.12
N LYS A 35 -22.84 -7.74 27.31
CA LYS A 35 -21.62 -7.58 28.11
C LYS A 35 -20.42 -8.33 27.51
N ASN A 36 -20.66 -9.47 26.89
CA ASN A 36 -19.62 -10.29 26.27
C ASN A 36 -19.37 -9.95 24.81
N ASN A 37 -20.25 -9.22 24.15
CA ASN A 37 -19.96 -8.55 22.87
C ASN A 37 -19.04 -7.34 23.10
N LYS A 38 -17.90 -7.55 23.79
CA LYS A 38 -16.73 -6.75 23.47
C LYS A 38 -16.43 -7.08 22.01
N SER A 39 -16.73 -6.15 21.11
CA SER A 39 -16.19 -6.22 19.76
C SER A 39 -14.70 -6.54 19.93
N VAL A 40 -14.30 -7.71 19.53
CA VAL A 40 -12.89 -7.95 19.26
C VAL A 40 -12.58 -6.86 18.25
N LYS A 41 -11.79 -5.86 18.64
CA LYS A 41 -11.15 -4.98 17.67
C LYS A 41 -10.36 -5.96 16.82
N THR A 42 -10.92 -6.41 15.72
CA THR A 42 -10.13 -6.94 14.64
C THR A 42 -9.23 -5.77 14.31
N ASN A 43 -7.94 -5.91 14.63
CA ASN A 43 -6.96 -4.95 14.12
C ASN A 43 -7.09 -5.06 12.62
N ALA A 44 -7.91 -4.18 12.03
CA ALA A 44 -8.01 -4.08 10.59
C ALA A 44 -6.58 -3.78 10.11
N VAL A 45 -6.12 -4.49 9.10
CA VAL A 45 -4.82 -4.21 8.50
C VAL A 45 -4.89 -2.74 8.02
N PRO A 46 -3.99 -1.85 8.46
CA PRO A 46 -4.18 -0.39 8.33
C PRO A 46 -4.48 0.10 6.92
N ALA A 47 -3.88 -0.53 5.90
CA ALA A 47 -4.15 -0.20 4.49
C ALA A 47 -5.37 -0.95 3.90
N SER A 48 -6.12 -1.74 4.68
CA SER A 48 -7.32 -2.42 4.19
C SER A 48 -8.36 -1.41 3.71
N ASN A 49 -8.99 -1.70 2.56
CA ASN A 49 -9.96 -0.83 1.87
C ASN A 49 -9.38 0.52 1.36
N LYS A 50 -8.07 0.74 1.43
CA LYS A 50 -7.43 1.89 0.79
C LYS A 50 -7.20 1.61 -0.69
N ILE A 51 -7.30 2.64 -1.51
CA ILE A 51 -6.99 2.58 -2.95
C ILE A 51 -5.59 3.12 -3.16
N ILE A 52 -4.68 2.28 -3.63
CA ILE A 52 -3.26 2.57 -3.76
C ILE A 52 -2.86 2.48 -5.23
N ILE A 53 -2.26 3.53 -5.77
CA ILE A 53 -1.63 3.45 -7.09
C ILE A 53 -0.18 3.04 -6.91
N LEU A 54 0.20 1.99 -7.63
CA LEU A 54 1.59 1.63 -7.84
C LEU A 54 1.97 1.99 -9.28
N ASP A 55 2.96 2.84 -9.39
CA ASP A 55 3.54 3.23 -10.66
C ASP A 55 4.87 2.51 -10.85
N SER A 56 4.95 1.66 -11.86
CA SER A 56 6.20 1.04 -12.29
C SER A 56 6.90 1.96 -13.27
N GLY A 57 7.95 2.64 -12.84
CA GLY A 57 8.67 3.63 -13.64
C GLY A 57 9.13 3.07 -14.99
N HIS A 58 9.15 3.92 -16.02
CA HIS A 58 9.49 3.57 -17.40
C HIS A 58 8.53 2.55 -18.04
N GLY A 59 8.96 1.90 -19.10
CA GLY A 59 8.22 0.91 -19.89
C GLY A 59 8.60 1.03 -21.38
N LEU A 60 8.76 -0.11 -22.06
CA LEU A 60 9.22 -0.14 -23.46
C LEU A 60 8.45 0.85 -24.36
N PRO A 61 9.15 1.59 -25.23
CA PRO A 61 10.59 1.51 -25.57
C PRO A 61 11.52 2.30 -24.64
N ASP A 62 11.03 2.85 -23.52
CA ASP A 62 11.85 3.51 -22.50
C ASP A 62 12.36 2.48 -21.48
N ASN A 63 13.59 2.03 -21.63
CA ASN A 63 14.21 1.10 -20.70
C ASN A 63 14.57 1.72 -19.34
N GLY A 64 14.50 3.05 -19.19
CA GLY A 64 15.07 3.74 -18.03
C GLY A 64 16.61 3.67 -18.04
N ALA A 65 17.20 3.63 -16.87
CA ALA A 65 18.63 3.41 -16.73
C ALA A 65 19.00 1.95 -17.07
N THR A 66 20.19 1.78 -17.63
CA THR A 66 20.78 0.45 -17.90
C THR A 66 21.98 0.25 -17.00
N GLY A 67 21.97 -0.80 -16.22
CA GLY A 67 23.03 -1.20 -15.30
C GLY A 67 24.04 -2.17 -15.92
N PHE A 68 24.80 -2.83 -15.05
CA PHE A 68 25.70 -3.90 -15.46
C PHE A 68 24.91 -5.05 -16.10
N TYR A 69 25.53 -5.76 -17.01
CA TYR A 69 24.95 -6.92 -17.72
C TYR A 69 23.64 -6.61 -18.44
N MET A 70 23.53 -5.41 -19.00
CA MET A 70 22.32 -4.94 -19.71
C MET A 70 21.04 -4.97 -18.85
N THR A 71 21.19 -4.89 -17.54
CA THR A 71 20.08 -4.87 -16.62
C THR A 71 19.23 -3.62 -16.85
N SER A 72 17.95 -3.81 -17.17
CA SER A 72 17.01 -2.74 -17.46
C SER A 72 16.27 -2.30 -16.21
N GLU A 73 16.22 -1.00 -15.95
CA GLU A 73 15.47 -0.43 -14.85
C GLU A 73 13.97 -0.77 -14.93
N GLN A 74 13.38 -0.61 -16.11
CA GLN A 74 11.93 -0.83 -16.30
C GLN A 74 11.49 -2.26 -15.95
N GLU A 75 12.33 -3.26 -16.23
CA GLU A 75 12.03 -4.67 -15.93
C GLU A 75 12.01 -4.93 -14.43
N ILE A 76 13.01 -4.43 -13.71
CA ILE A 76 13.11 -4.60 -12.25
C ILE A 76 12.01 -3.80 -11.53
N ASN A 77 11.73 -2.58 -11.98
CA ASN A 77 10.63 -1.77 -11.46
C ASN A 77 9.30 -2.53 -11.53
N LEU A 78 9.00 -3.17 -12.67
CA LEU A 78 7.79 -3.97 -12.83
C LEU A 78 7.74 -5.14 -11.86
N LYS A 79 8.85 -5.90 -11.74
CA LYS A 79 8.92 -7.06 -10.84
C LYS A 79 8.68 -6.67 -9.37
N ILE A 80 9.32 -5.61 -8.89
CA ILE A 80 9.13 -5.12 -7.52
C ILE A 80 7.68 -4.63 -7.35
N THR A 81 7.15 -3.87 -8.31
CA THR A 81 5.78 -3.35 -8.28
C THR A 81 4.75 -4.48 -8.13
N LEU A 82 4.87 -5.56 -8.92
CA LEU A 82 3.95 -6.69 -8.87
C LEU A 82 4.03 -7.46 -7.53
N LYS A 83 5.21 -7.52 -6.91
CA LYS A 83 5.38 -8.09 -5.57
C LYS A 83 4.67 -7.25 -4.50
N ILE A 84 4.80 -5.91 -4.57
CA ILE A 84 4.09 -4.98 -3.67
C ILE A 84 2.58 -5.10 -3.87
N GLN A 85 2.11 -5.15 -5.12
CA GLN A 85 0.70 -5.35 -5.44
C GLN A 85 0.15 -6.58 -4.73
N LYS A 86 0.81 -7.73 -4.89
CA LYS A 86 0.39 -8.99 -4.27
C LYS A 86 0.24 -8.86 -2.74
N LEU A 87 1.19 -8.22 -2.07
CA LEU A 87 1.14 -8.02 -0.62
C LEU A 87 -0.01 -7.11 -0.19
N LEU A 88 -0.23 -6.02 -0.92
CA LEU A 88 -1.31 -5.06 -0.64
C LEU A 88 -2.70 -5.66 -0.88
N GLU A 89 -2.90 -6.39 -1.99
CA GLU A 89 -4.16 -7.06 -2.28
C GLU A 89 -4.47 -8.16 -1.26
N GLN A 90 -3.47 -8.93 -0.83
CA GLN A 90 -3.62 -9.91 0.24
C GLN A 90 -3.98 -9.27 1.59
N SER A 91 -3.61 -8.02 1.81
CA SER A 91 -3.96 -7.25 3.00
C SER A 91 -5.31 -6.53 2.91
N GLY A 92 -6.04 -6.69 1.80
CA GLY A 92 -7.36 -6.11 1.57
C GLY A 92 -7.36 -4.70 0.99
N SER A 93 -6.22 -4.22 0.46
CA SER A 93 -6.15 -2.97 -0.30
C SER A 93 -6.65 -3.16 -1.72
N VAL A 94 -7.13 -2.08 -2.34
CA VAL A 94 -7.40 -2.01 -3.79
C VAL A 94 -6.19 -1.41 -4.47
N VAL A 95 -5.58 -2.15 -5.41
CA VAL A 95 -4.37 -1.68 -6.11
C VAL A 95 -4.68 -1.35 -7.57
N LEU A 96 -4.28 -0.16 -7.97
CA LEU A 96 -4.30 0.27 -9.37
C LEU A 96 -2.86 0.37 -9.87
N LEU A 97 -2.59 -0.24 -11.01
CA LEU A 97 -1.28 -0.17 -11.66
C LEU A 97 -1.30 0.86 -12.79
N THR A 98 -0.24 1.65 -12.96
CA THR A 98 -0.08 2.47 -14.17
C THR A 98 0.21 1.60 -15.38
N ARG A 99 1.03 0.55 -15.23
CA ARG A 99 1.24 -0.52 -16.22
C ARG A 99 1.40 -1.87 -15.53
N SER A 100 0.99 -2.93 -16.20
CA SER A 100 1.04 -4.32 -15.70
C SER A 100 1.94 -5.24 -16.53
N ASP A 101 2.52 -4.72 -17.60
CA ASP A 101 3.43 -5.42 -18.49
C ASP A 101 4.69 -4.59 -18.80
N GLU A 102 5.53 -5.05 -19.72
CA GLU A 102 6.79 -4.40 -20.07
C GLU A 102 6.62 -3.08 -20.80
N ASN A 103 5.44 -2.80 -21.38
CA ASN A 103 5.23 -1.66 -22.26
C ASN A 103 4.91 -0.40 -21.46
N GLY A 104 5.32 0.76 -22.01
CA GLY A 104 4.79 2.05 -21.60
C GLY A 104 3.34 2.25 -22.07
N ILE A 105 2.62 3.13 -21.41
CA ILE A 105 1.20 3.42 -21.73
C ILE A 105 1.03 4.66 -22.60
N TYR A 106 1.87 4.78 -23.64
CA TYR A 106 1.86 5.90 -24.57
C TYR A 106 0.77 5.76 -25.64
N ASP A 107 0.41 6.88 -26.26
CA ASP A 107 -0.59 6.92 -27.31
C ASP A 107 -0.07 6.25 -28.60
N ILE A 108 -0.93 5.54 -29.30
CA ILE A 108 -0.60 4.86 -30.57
C ILE A 108 -0.10 5.86 -31.63
N SER A 109 -0.56 7.11 -31.57
CA SER A 109 -0.14 8.19 -32.48
C SER A 109 1.26 8.75 -32.20
N ALA A 110 1.92 8.33 -31.12
CA ALA A 110 3.27 8.77 -30.81
C ALA A 110 4.29 7.97 -31.63
N ASP A 111 4.98 8.61 -32.54
CA ASP A 111 5.91 7.96 -33.48
C ASP A 111 7.33 7.88 -32.92
N THR A 112 7.82 8.97 -32.34
CA THR A 112 9.19 9.04 -31.80
C THR A 112 9.27 8.58 -30.34
N ILE A 113 10.44 8.11 -29.91
CA ILE A 113 10.68 7.75 -28.49
C ILE A 113 10.36 8.93 -27.56
N ARG A 114 10.68 10.16 -27.99
CA ARG A 114 10.40 11.36 -27.19
C ARG A 114 8.89 11.58 -27.04
N GLU A 115 8.12 11.45 -28.11
CA GLU A 115 6.66 11.57 -28.06
C GLU A 115 6.05 10.47 -27.19
N LYS A 116 6.51 9.22 -27.34
CA LYS A 116 6.09 8.11 -26.50
C LYS A 116 6.34 8.38 -25.01
N LYS A 117 7.53 8.86 -24.63
CA LYS A 117 7.82 9.24 -23.25
C LYS A 117 6.92 10.36 -22.73
N ILE A 118 6.64 11.38 -23.55
CA ILE A 118 5.79 12.52 -23.17
C ILE A 118 4.33 12.07 -23.01
N SER A 119 3.83 11.24 -23.90
CA SER A 119 2.46 10.75 -23.80
C SER A 119 2.30 9.74 -22.66
N ASP A 120 3.27 8.86 -22.46
CA ASP A 120 3.31 7.90 -21.35
C ASP A 120 3.18 8.61 -20.00
N ILE A 121 4.03 9.61 -19.73
CA ILE A 121 3.97 10.33 -18.45
C ILE A 121 2.66 11.09 -18.26
N LYS A 122 2.07 11.65 -19.33
CA LYS A 122 0.77 12.30 -19.28
C LYS A 122 -0.36 11.31 -18.97
N ASN A 123 -0.31 10.12 -19.57
CA ASN A 123 -1.29 9.08 -19.35
C ASN A 123 -1.22 8.55 -17.92
N ARG A 124 0.00 8.39 -17.35
CA ARG A 124 0.18 8.08 -15.92
C ARG A 124 -0.45 9.14 -15.02
N VAL A 125 -0.17 10.42 -15.26
CA VAL A 125 -0.78 11.53 -14.52
C VAL A 125 -2.31 11.51 -14.63
N ASN A 126 -2.85 11.22 -15.81
CA ASN A 126 -4.29 11.11 -16.01
C ASN A 126 -4.89 9.96 -15.17
N ILE A 127 -4.30 8.77 -15.18
CA ILE A 127 -4.72 7.64 -14.34
C ILE A 127 -4.72 8.06 -12.87
N ILE A 128 -3.65 8.68 -12.38
CA ILE A 128 -3.51 9.11 -10.98
C ILE A 128 -4.61 10.08 -10.60
N ASN A 129 -4.83 11.11 -11.42
CA ASN A 129 -5.73 12.21 -11.06
C ASN A 129 -7.22 11.92 -11.31
N THR A 130 -7.55 10.93 -12.14
CA THR A 130 -8.93 10.47 -12.37
C THR A 130 -9.33 9.32 -11.45
N SER A 131 -8.37 8.62 -10.85
CA SER A 131 -8.62 7.63 -9.83
C SER A 131 -9.09 8.31 -8.52
N LYS A 132 -9.68 7.53 -7.64
CA LYS A 132 -9.98 7.95 -6.26
C LYS A 132 -8.96 7.39 -5.28
N ALA A 133 -7.69 7.30 -5.69
CA ALA A 133 -6.66 6.70 -4.90
C ALA A 133 -6.26 7.58 -3.71
N ASP A 134 -5.88 6.91 -2.63
CA ASP A 134 -5.43 7.56 -1.40
C ASP A 134 -3.97 8.00 -1.48
N ILE A 135 -3.12 7.22 -2.17
CA ILE A 135 -1.68 7.47 -2.31
C ILE A 135 -1.13 6.95 -3.64
N LEU A 136 0.01 7.51 -4.04
CA LEU A 136 0.83 7.06 -5.17
C LEU A 136 2.22 6.63 -4.69
N ILE A 137 2.65 5.43 -5.10
CA ILE A 137 4.01 4.94 -4.93
C ILE A 137 4.61 4.67 -6.32
N SER A 138 5.64 5.41 -6.70
CA SER A 138 6.36 5.21 -7.96
C SER A 138 7.67 4.48 -7.68
N ILE A 139 7.89 3.36 -8.35
CA ILE A 139 9.03 2.46 -8.16
C ILE A 139 10.06 2.71 -9.26
N HIS A 140 11.29 3.00 -8.84
CA HIS A 140 12.42 3.33 -9.70
C HIS A 140 13.73 2.69 -9.22
N LEU A 141 14.77 2.77 -10.05
CA LEU A 141 16.14 2.45 -9.70
C LEU A 141 17.06 3.61 -10.05
N ASN A 142 17.92 3.97 -9.13
CA ASN A 142 18.86 5.04 -9.29
C ASN A 142 20.06 4.62 -10.16
N LYS A 143 20.69 5.59 -10.81
CA LYS A 143 21.98 5.42 -11.48
C LYS A 143 22.80 6.68 -11.33
N TYR A 144 23.95 6.58 -10.67
CA TYR A 144 24.90 7.67 -10.56
C TYR A 144 26.17 7.39 -11.37
N ALA A 145 26.22 7.91 -12.59
CA ALA A 145 27.28 7.58 -13.56
C ALA A 145 28.70 7.99 -13.10
N ALA A 146 28.83 8.99 -12.22
CA ALA A 146 30.12 9.48 -11.75
C ALA A 146 30.75 8.60 -10.65
N SER A 147 29.99 7.66 -10.05
CA SER A 147 30.51 6.79 -8.99
C SER A 147 29.71 5.50 -8.89
N SER A 148 30.42 4.39 -8.74
CA SER A 148 29.85 3.06 -8.49
C SER A 148 29.78 2.69 -6.99
N VAL A 149 30.17 3.61 -6.10
CA VAL A 149 30.23 3.35 -4.64
C VAL A 149 28.87 3.40 -3.99
N TYR A 150 27.95 4.19 -4.58
CA TYR A 150 26.62 4.35 -3.97
C TYR A 150 25.77 3.09 -4.12
N SER A 151 25.12 2.70 -3.02
CA SER A 151 24.20 1.57 -2.92
C SER A 151 23.04 1.92 -2.00
N GLY A 152 22.02 1.06 -1.91
CA GLY A 152 20.87 1.20 -1.05
C GLY A 152 19.75 2.04 -1.65
N TRP A 153 18.64 2.07 -0.97
CA TRP A 153 17.40 2.74 -1.39
C TRP A 153 17.31 4.17 -0.89
N GLN A 154 16.51 4.98 -1.59
CA GLN A 154 16.21 6.35 -1.24
C GLN A 154 14.77 6.69 -1.59
N THR A 155 14.00 7.21 -0.63
CA THR A 155 12.66 7.73 -0.91
C THR A 155 12.68 9.23 -1.17
N PHE A 156 11.88 9.64 -2.14
CA PHE A 156 11.66 11.05 -2.47
C PHE A 156 10.19 11.40 -2.37
N TYR A 157 9.88 12.61 -1.90
CA TYR A 157 8.52 13.09 -1.73
C TYR A 157 8.29 14.45 -2.39
N LYS A 158 7.02 14.71 -2.73
CA LYS A 158 6.57 15.99 -3.28
C LYS A 158 6.88 17.11 -2.30
N GLU A 159 7.61 18.14 -2.75
CA GLU A 159 7.90 19.33 -1.94
C GLU A 159 6.59 20.02 -1.50
N ASN A 160 6.59 20.62 -0.31
CA ASN A 160 5.44 21.30 0.29
C ASN A 160 4.18 20.44 0.44
N ASN A 161 4.35 19.12 0.60
CA ASN A 161 3.26 18.19 0.87
C ASN A 161 3.61 17.31 2.09
N ASP A 162 3.02 17.66 3.24
CA ASP A 162 3.32 16.97 4.50
C ASP A 162 2.88 15.50 4.50
N GLU A 163 1.78 15.16 3.83
CA GLU A 163 1.33 13.78 3.71
C GLU A 163 2.28 12.94 2.85
N SER A 164 2.80 13.49 1.75
CA SER A 164 3.86 12.84 0.97
C SER A 164 5.13 12.64 1.80
N LYS A 165 5.50 13.61 2.64
CA LYS A 165 6.66 13.51 3.55
C LYS A 165 6.45 12.40 4.60
N LYS A 166 5.27 12.32 5.22
CA LYS A 166 4.93 11.26 6.17
C LYS A 166 5.01 9.87 5.52
N LEU A 167 4.43 9.73 4.33
CA LEU A 167 4.46 8.50 3.54
C LEU A 167 5.90 8.08 3.21
N ALA A 168 6.72 9.00 2.69
CA ALA A 168 8.12 8.75 2.39
C ALA A 168 8.91 8.35 3.64
N THR A 169 8.63 9.01 4.79
CA THR A 169 9.30 8.70 6.06
C THR A 169 8.96 7.29 6.55
N ALA A 170 7.69 6.90 6.46
CA ALA A 170 7.25 5.56 6.85
C ALA A 170 7.90 4.49 5.97
N ILE A 171 7.92 4.69 4.63
CA ILE A 171 8.54 3.74 3.69
C ILE A 171 10.06 3.67 3.92
N GLN A 172 10.77 4.81 3.98
CA GLN A 172 12.21 4.83 4.19
C GLN A 172 12.61 4.13 5.49
N SER A 173 11.91 4.43 6.58
CA SER A 173 12.17 3.83 7.89
C SER A 173 12.00 2.30 7.88
N ASN A 174 10.93 1.82 7.23
CA ASN A 174 10.67 0.39 7.15
C ASN A 174 11.64 -0.34 6.20
N LEU A 175 12.05 0.29 5.11
CA LEU A 175 13.13 -0.22 4.26
C LEU A 175 14.45 -0.32 5.06
N ASN A 176 14.85 0.74 5.76
CA ASN A 176 16.08 0.75 6.56
C ASN A 176 16.08 -0.29 7.69
N LYS A 177 14.91 -0.62 8.22
CA LYS A 177 14.75 -1.59 9.31
C LYS A 177 14.73 -3.04 8.83
N ASN A 178 14.15 -3.30 7.66
CA ASN A 178 13.80 -4.66 7.23
C ASN A 178 14.66 -5.20 6.08
N VAL A 179 15.40 -4.34 5.39
CA VAL A 179 16.34 -4.75 4.34
C VAL A 179 17.76 -4.52 4.87
N ASP A 180 18.54 -5.60 4.97
CA ASP A 180 19.88 -5.56 5.58
C ASP A 180 20.92 -4.99 4.61
N ASN A 181 21.24 -3.70 4.73
CA ASN A 181 22.35 -3.09 3.99
C ASN A 181 23.00 -1.87 4.65
N ASN A 182 22.77 -1.63 5.93
CA ASN A 182 23.29 -0.47 6.67
C ASN A 182 22.93 0.90 6.05
N ASN A 183 21.79 0.98 5.39
CA ASN A 183 21.30 2.22 4.79
C ASN A 183 20.76 3.17 5.87
N ASP A 184 21.39 4.32 6.04
CA ASP A 184 21.03 5.36 7.01
C ASP A 184 20.35 6.58 6.37
N ARG A 185 20.02 6.50 5.06
CA ARG A 185 19.39 7.61 4.34
C ARG A 185 18.03 7.97 4.94
N ILE A 186 17.72 9.26 4.84
CA ILE A 186 16.44 9.84 5.22
C ILE A 186 15.67 10.27 3.95
N PRO A 187 14.34 10.36 3.99
CA PRO A 187 13.57 10.83 2.84
C PRO A 187 13.98 12.24 2.40
N MET A 188 14.02 12.45 1.10
CA MET A 188 14.38 13.75 0.51
C MET A 188 13.22 14.32 -0.29
N LYS A 189 13.10 15.65 -0.30
CA LYS A 189 12.18 16.34 -1.21
C LYS A 189 12.71 16.32 -2.64
N ILE A 190 11.80 16.18 -3.61
CA ILE A 190 12.14 16.20 -5.03
C ILE A 190 11.36 17.31 -5.75
N LYS A 191 11.98 17.88 -6.78
CA LYS A 191 11.42 18.88 -7.69
C LYS A 191 11.59 18.42 -9.12
N ASP A 192 10.89 19.05 -10.03
CA ASP A 192 11.03 18.89 -11.49
C ASP A 192 10.73 17.45 -11.98
N VAL A 193 10.01 16.65 -11.17
CA VAL A 193 9.49 15.35 -11.61
C VAL A 193 8.01 15.49 -11.91
N TYR A 194 7.68 15.51 -13.20
CA TYR A 194 6.35 15.80 -13.72
C TYR A 194 5.24 14.96 -13.08
N LEU A 195 5.46 13.65 -12.92
CA LEU A 195 4.49 12.74 -12.28
C LEU A 195 4.14 13.20 -10.85
N ILE A 196 5.17 13.51 -10.06
CA ILE A 196 5.03 13.91 -8.66
C ILE A 196 4.44 15.31 -8.55
N GLU A 197 4.87 16.24 -9.41
CA GLU A 197 4.33 17.61 -9.39
C GLU A 197 2.87 17.68 -9.76
N LYS A 198 2.46 16.91 -10.78
CA LYS A 198 1.09 16.93 -11.30
C LYS A 198 0.12 16.00 -10.55
N SER A 199 0.63 15.15 -9.67
CA SER A 199 -0.22 14.32 -8.82
C SER A 199 -0.99 15.17 -7.80
N ASN A 200 -2.31 14.92 -7.68
CA ASN A 200 -3.19 15.59 -6.72
C ASN A 200 -3.34 14.84 -5.38
N ILE A 201 -2.66 13.70 -5.23
CA ILE A 201 -2.67 12.85 -4.02
C ILE A 201 -1.26 12.77 -3.39
N PRO A 202 -1.13 12.35 -2.13
CA PRO A 202 0.17 12.09 -1.52
C PRO A 202 0.99 11.12 -2.38
N SER A 203 2.21 11.52 -2.75
CA SER A 203 3.01 10.84 -3.78
C SER A 203 4.47 10.73 -3.39
N VAL A 204 5.05 9.57 -3.63
CA VAL A 204 6.46 9.30 -3.38
C VAL A 204 7.11 8.54 -4.54
N ILE A 205 8.40 8.74 -4.73
CA ILE A 205 9.27 7.88 -5.53
C ILE A 205 10.12 7.06 -4.58
N VAL A 206 10.26 5.78 -4.86
CA VAL A 206 11.16 4.87 -4.16
C VAL A 206 12.22 4.41 -5.15
N GLU A 207 13.43 4.95 -5.00
CA GLU A 207 14.62 4.48 -5.68
C GLU A 207 15.13 3.24 -4.94
N CYS A 208 14.88 2.07 -5.48
CA CYS A 208 15.09 0.79 -4.80
C CYS A 208 16.54 0.31 -4.76
N GLY A 209 17.46 1.02 -5.40
CA GLY A 209 18.89 0.70 -5.43
C GLY A 209 19.61 1.34 -6.62
N PHE A 210 20.93 1.19 -6.70
CA PHE A 210 21.78 1.83 -7.70
C PHE A 210 22.27 0.84 -8.76
N LEU A 211 21.80 1.00 -9.99
CA LEU A 211 22.29 0.23 -11.16
C LEU A 211 23.75 0.52 -11.52
N SER A 212 24.31 1.62 -11.02
CA SER A 212 25.74 1.97 -11.15
C SER A 212 26.65 1.20 -10.19
N ASN A 213 26.12 0.54 -9.17
CA ASN A 213 26.87 -0.34 -8.28
C ASN A 213 26.73 -1.78 -8.78
N LYS A 214 27.87 -2.46 -9.00
CA LYS A 214 27.86 -3.80 -9.60
C LYS A 214 27.19 -4.85 -8.71
N GLU A 215 27.55 -4.85 -7.43
CA GLU A 215 27.01 -5.81 -6.46
C GLU A 215 25.50 -5.59 -6.25
N GLU A 216 25.07 -4.34 -6.10
CA GLU A 216 23.67 -4.02 -5.95
C GLU A 216 22.86 -4.34 -7.21
N CYS A 217 23.43 -4.08 -8.40
CA CYS A 217 22.82 -4.45 -9.67
C CYS A 217 22.61 -5.97 -9.79
N GLU A 218 23.54 -6.78 -9.26
CA GLU A 218 23.37 -8.25 -9.16
C GLU A 218 22.30 -8.64 -8.13
N ASN A 219 22.25 -7.97 -6.99
CA ASN A 219 21.23 -8.22 -5.96
C ASN A 219 19.82 -7.84 -6.45
N LEU A 220 19.67 -6.71 -7.14
CA LEU A 220 18.41 -6.26 -7.72
C LEU A 220 17.78 -7.24 -8.72
N LYS A 221 18.56 -8.16 -9.30
CA LYS A 221 18.06 -9.23 -10.18
C LYS A 221 17.54 -10.45 -9.42
N LYS A 222 17.90 -10.59 -8.14
CA LYS A 222 17.50 -11.74 -7.32
C LYS A 222 16.08 -11.57 -6.81
N ASP A 223 15.32 -12.65 -6.86
CA ASP A 223 13.91 -12.64 -6.48
C ASP A 223 13.71 -12.36 -4.99
N ASP A 224 14.53 -12.95 -4.13
CA ASP A 224 14.53 -12.76 -2.68
C ASP A 224 14.87 -11.31 -2.26
N TYR A 225 15.82 -10.67 -2.96
CA TYR A 225 16.14 -9.27 -2.69
C TYR A 225 14.98 -8.33 -3.08
N GLN A 226 14.34 -8.59 -4.23
CA GLN A 226 13.14 -7.85 -4.65
C GLN A 226 11.96 -8.07 -3.68
N GLU A 227 11.82 -9.28 -3.13
CA GLU A 227 10.80 -9.58 -2.09
C GLU A 227 11.05 -8.79 -0.81
N ASN A 228 12.31 -8.71 -0.35
CA ASN A 228 12.66 -7.92 0.83
C ASN A 228 12.38 -6.42 0.63
N LEU A 229 12.70 -5.87 -0.55
CA LEU A 229 12.36 -4.48 -0.90
C LEU A 229 10.85 -4.27 -0.92
N ALA A 230 10.10 -5.16 -1.58
CA ALA A 230 8.65 -5.10 -1.64
C ALA A 230 8.01 -5.19 -0.24
N TRP A 231 8.55 -6.06 0.63
CA TRP A 231 8.10 -6.19 2.01
C TRP A 231 8.35 -4.93 2.82
N GLY A 232 9.54 -4.32 2.72
CA GLY A 232 9.86 -3.06 3.40
C GLY A 232 8.94 -1.91 2.97
N ILE A 233 8.65 -1.80 1.65
CA ILE A 233 7.72 -0.81 1.11
C ILE A 233 6.30 -1.07 1.62
N PHE A 234 5.83 -2.32 1.57
CA PHE A 234 4.52 -2.73 2.09
C PHE A 234 4.36 -2.35 3.57
N LEU A 235 5.31 -2.68 4.42
CA LEU A 235 5.27 -2.31 5.85
C LEU A 235 5.24 -0.80 6.05
N GLY A 236 5.97 -0.03 5.23
CA GLY A 236 5.94 1.43 5.27
C GLY A 236 4.56 2.01 4.90
N ILE A 237 3.87 1.41 3.94
CA ILE A 237 2.50 1.79 3.58
C ILE A 237 1.54 1.48 4.73
N GLN A 238 1.65 0.33 5.38
CA GLN A 238 0.84 -0.03 6.54
C GLN A 238 1.06 0.97 7.69
N ASP A 239 2.33 1.27 8.03
CA ASP A 239 2.71 2.22 9.09
C ASP A 239 2.19 3.66 8.82
N TYR A 240 2.16 4.08 7.55
CA TYR A 240 1.58 5.38 7.17
C TYR A 240 0.07 5.44 7.46
N PHE A 241 -0.69 4.43 7.07
CA PHE A 241 -2.14 4.43 7.30
C PHE A 241 -2.49 4.22 8.78
N GLU A 242 -1.74 3.42 9.52
CA GLU A 242 -1.92 3.25 10.97
C GLU A 242 -1.80 4.58 11.72
N LYS A 243 -0.77 5.37 11.41
CA LYS A 243 -0.54 6.69 12.02
C LYS A 243 -1.51 7.77 11.57
N LYS A 244 -2.18 7.58 10.44
CA LYS A 244 -3.20 8.51 9.94
C LYS A 244 -4.55 8.30 10.61
N GLU A 245 -4.82 7.10 11.11
CA GLU A 245 -6.08 6.73 11.78
C GLU A 245 -6.03 6.88 13.31
N SER A 246 -4.83 7.08 13.87
CA SER A 246 -4.57 7.33 15.30
C SER A 246 -4.65 8.82 15.64
#